data_5ede5006b1e3d2718518a2b5fd1672bd
#
_entry.id   5ede5006b1e3d2718518a2b5fd1672bd
#
_cell.length_a   1.000
_cell.length_b   1.000
_cell.length_c   1.000
_cell.angle_alpha   90.00
_cell.angle_beta   90.00
_cell.angle_gamma   90.00
#
_symmetry.space_group_name_H-M   'P 1'
#
loop_
_entity.id
_entity.type
_entity.pdbx_description
1 polymer ?
#
loop_
_entity_poly.entity_id
_entity_poly.type
_entity_poly.pdbx_seq_one_letter_code
_entity_poly.pdbx_strand_id
1 'polypeptide(L)'
;MIDRELELWGDHGVAGSEAAKPLDAFGVRDGDYIVPKRRYDAFFQTDLDLTLRELGVDTLVVAGCDTNICVMHTLAGAYFRGYRTIVAAEATATFLVGDQEAGLAYFTRCFDTRVVSVEEVLGFFA
;
A
#
# COMPACT_ATOMS: atom_id res chain seq x y z
N MET A 1 -15.85 20.77 0.69
CA MET A 1 -16.14 19.33 0.38
C MET A 1 -15.76 18.56 1.62
N ILE A 2 -16.70 17.85 2.22
CA ILE A 2 -16.45 17.00 3.39
C ILE A 2 -15.73 15.73 2.89
N ASP A 3 -14.65 15.36 3.55
CA ASP A 3 -13.94 14.13 3.23
C ASP A 3 -14.68 12.94 3.85
N ARG A 4 -15.23 12.07 3.01
CA ARG A 4 -16.03 10.93 3.47
C ARG A 4 -15.25 9.90 4.29
N GLU A 5 -13.94 9.82 4.13
CA GLU A 5 -13.10 8.97 4.98
C GLU A 5 -13.08 9.49 6.42
N LEU A 6 -13.01 10.81 6.60
CA LEU A 6 -13.06 11.42 7.92
C LEU A 6 -14.42 11.24 8.58
N GLU A 7 -15.51 11.21 7.80
CA GLU A 7 -16.85 10.89 8.31
C GLU A 7 -16.97 9.43 8.79
N LEU A 8 -16.29 8.50 8.10
CA LEU A 8 -16.35 7.07 8.43
C LEU A 8 -15.45 6.70 9.62
N TRP A 9 -14.27 7.26 9.68
CA TRP A 9 -13.21 6.81 10.58
C TRP A 9 -12.78 7.87 11.62
N GLY A 10 -13.35 9.06 11.56
CA GLY A 10 -12.90 10.21 12.35
C GLY A 10 -11.61 10.83 11.79
N ASP A 11 -11.10 11.85 12.47
CA ASP A 11 -9.89 12.55 12.05
C ASP A 11 -8.67 11.62 12.14
N HIS A 12 -8.06 11.36 10.99
CA HIS A 12 -6.84 10.56 10.89
C HIS A 12 -6.00 11.02 9.69
N GLY A 13 -4.69 10.96 9.80
CA GLY A 13 -3.77 11.24 8.70
C GLY A 13 -4.01 12.60 8.01
N VAL A 14 -4.51 13.59 8.75
CA VAL A 14 -4.84 14.91 8.19
C VAL A 14 -3.59 15.55 7.63
N ALA A 15 -3.66 16.04 6.38
CA ALA A 15 -2.52 16.63 5.69
C ALA A 15 -1.84 17.72 6.53
N GLY A 16 -0.52 17.64 6.67
CA GLY A 16 0.29 18.55 7.48
C GLY A 16 0.37 18.20 8.97
N SER A 17 -0.36 17.19 9.44
CA SER A 17 -0.24 16.70 10.82
C SER A 17 0.91 15.70 10.98
N GLU A 18 1.36 15.48 12.21
CA GLU A 18 2.35 14.43 12.53
C GLU A 18 1.82 13.03 12.15
N ALA A 19 0.52 12.78 12.34
CA ALA A 19 -0.13 11.52 11.99
C ALA A 19 -0.13 11.20 10.48
N ALA A 20 0.13 12.18 9.63
CA ALA A 20 0.25 12.00 8.18
C ALA A 20 1.67 11.71 7.72
N LYS A 21 2.66 11.83 8.59
CA LYS A 21 4.06 11.57 8.27
C LYS A 21 4.38 10.08 8.33
N PRO A 22 5.31 9.58 7.49
CA PRO A 22 5.89 8.27 7.72
C PRO A 22 6.49 8.19 9.13
N LEU A 23 6.41 7.02 9.76
CA LEU A 23 7.04 6.82 11.06
C LEU A 23 8.57 6.96 10.94
N ASP A 24 9.21 7.60 11.91
CA ASP A 24 10.67 7.76 11.94
C ASP A 24 11.41 6.41 11.85
N ALA A 25 10.81 5.35 12.40
CA ALA A 25 11.34 3.99 12.35
C ALA A 25 11.51 3.44 10.92
N PHE A 26 10.80 3.98 9.93
CA PHE A 26 10.96 3.58 8.53
C PHE A 26 12.24 4.14 7.90
N GLY A 27 12.85 5.14 8.52
CA GLY A 27 14.13 5.68 8.07
C GLY A 27 14.09 6.20 6.64
N VAL A 28 13.09 7.00 6.31
CA VAL A 28 12.96 7.63 4.98
C VAL A 28 14.26 8.33 4.62
N ARG A 29 14.77 8.07 3.41
CA ARG A 29 16.08 8.52 2.91
C ARG A 29 15.91 9.50 1.76
N ASP A 30 16.98 10.25 1.49
CA ASP A 30 17.07 11.02 0.25
C ASP A 30 16.98 10.09 -0.96
N GLY A 31 16.05 10.38 -1.87
CA GLY A 31 15.76 9.55 -3.03
C GLY A 31 14.53 8.64 -2.88
N ASP A 32 13.98 8.49 -1.67
CA ASP A 32 12.69 7.84 -1.49
C ASP A 32 11.57 8.75 -1.99
N TYR A 33 10.58 8.17 -2.68
CA TYR A 33 9.44 8.90 -3.18
C TYR A 33 8.31 8.92 -2.15
N ILE A 34 7.95 10.10 -1.69
CA ILE A 34 6.79 10.29 -0.82
C ILE A 34 5.59 10.63 -1.69
N VAL A 35 4.59 9.77 -1.67
CA VAL A 35 3.36 9.92 -2.47
C VAL A 35 2.19 10.23 -1.55
N PRO A 36 1.80 11.50 -1.40
CA PRO A 36 0.61 11.86 -0.63
C PRO A 36 -0.63 11.31 -1.31
N LYS A 37 -1.43 10.57 -0.59
CA LYS A 37 -2.71 10.03 -1.09
C LYS A 37 -3.88 10.50 -0.23
N ARG A 38 -5.03 10.69 -0.86
CA ARG A 38 -6.26 11.13 -0.20
C ARG A 38 -7.33 10.05 -0.12
N ARG A 39 -7.06 8.87 -0.69
CA ARG A 39 -7.97 7.72 -0.72
C ARG A 39 -7.18 6.45 -0.44
N TYR A 40 -7.87 5.33 -0.30
CA TYR A 40 -7.26 4.04 0.04
C TYR A 40 -6.25 3.59 -1.01
N ASP A 41 -6.61 3.72 -2.29
CA ASP A 41 -5.72 3.38 -3.41
C ASP A 41 -4.63 4.44 -3.59
N ALA A 42 -3.38 4.02 -3.52
CA ALA A 42 -2.22 4.90 -3.72
C ALA A 42 -2.08 5.40 -5.16
N PHE A 43 -2.75 4.79 -6.13
CA PHE A 43 -2.78 5.26 -7.52
C PHE A 43 -3.87 6.29 -7.78
N PHE A 44 -4.85 6.42 -6.89
CA PHE A 44 -6.00 7.29 -7.12
C PHE A 44 -5.61 8.77 -7.01
N GLN A 45 -5.61 9.47 -8.15
CA GLN A 45 -5.28 10.91 -8.24
C GLN A 45 -3.92 11.27 -7.60
N THR A 46 -2.93 10.42 -7.80
CA THR A 46 -1.54 10.64 -7.41
C THR A 46 -0.61 10.49 -8.59
N ASP A 47 0.65 10.87 -8.42
CA ASP A 47 1.70 10.70 -9.44
C ASP A 47 2.37 9.31 -9.38
N LEU A 48 1.85 8.37 -8.57
CA LEU A 48 2.51 7.08 -8.36
C LEU A 48 2.71 6.30 -9.66
N ASP A 49 1.68 6.19 -10.50
CA ASP A 49 1.77 5.45 -11.77
C ASP A 49 2.81 6.07 -12.72
N LEU A 50 2.81 7.41 -12.83
CA LEU A 50 3.79 8.12 -13.63
C LEU A 50 5.22 7.86 -13.12
N THR A 51 5.43 8.01 -11.83
CA THR A 51 6.73 7.78 -11.18
C THR A 51 7.24 6.36 -11.42
N LEU A 52 6.40 5.34 -11.22
CA LEU A 52 6.78 3.95 -11.41
C LEU A 52 7.13 3.64 -12.89
N ARG A 53 6.39 4.23 -13.84
CA ARG A 53 6.69 4.07 -15.26
C ARG A 53 7.98 4.75 -15.68
N GLU A 54 8.24 5.94 -15.18
CA GLU A 54 9.52 6.64 -15.42
C GLU A 54 10.72 5.87 -14.86
N LEU A 55 10.53 5.18 -13.73
CA LEU A 55 11.54 4.29 -13.15
C LEU A 55 11.64 2.93 -13.84
N GLY A 56 10.76 2.61 -14.78
CA GLY A 56 10.73 1.31 -15.46
C GLY A 56 10.32 0.15 -14.56
N VAL A 57 9.58 0.42 -13.50
CA VAL A 57 9.11 -0.60 -12.55
C VAL A 57 7.94 -1.38 -13.13
N ASP A 58 7.97 -2.70 -13.04
CA ASP A 58 6.88 -3.60 -13.45
C ASP A 58 6.34 -4.48 -12.31
N THR A 59 7.04 -4.53 -11.21
CA THR A 59 6.72 -5.37 -10.05
C THR A 59 6.83 -4.57 -8.77
N LEU A 60 5.81 -4.66 -7.92
CA LEU A 60 5.73 -3.95 -6.66
C LEU A 60 5.76 -4.92 -5.48
N VAL A 61 6.59 -4.63 -4.49
CA VAL A 61 6.46 -5.24 -3.17
C VAL A 61 5.67 -4.28 -2.30
N VAL A 62 4.53 -4.74 -1.79
CA VAL A 62 3.60 -3.91 -1.02
C VAL A 62 3.56 -4.37 0.44
N ALA A 63 3.64 -3.42 1.34
CA ALA A 63 3.52 -3.60 2.78
C ALA A 63 2.70 -2.45 3.38
N GLY A 64 2.31 -2.57 4.63
CA GLY A 64 1.62 -1.50 5.37
C GLY A 64 0.27 -1.91 5.92
N CYS A 65 -0.55 -0.95 6.22
CA CYS A 65 -1.88 -1.12 6.80
C CYS A 65 -2.90 -0.15 6.16
N ASP A 66 -4.15 -0.45 6.23
CA ASP A 66 -4.79 -1.69 6.66
C ASP A 66 -4.80 -2.71 5.51
N THR A 67 -4.55 -3.99 5.80
CA THR A 67 -4.49 -5.05 4.78
C THR A 67 -5.71 -5.06 3.89
N ASN A 68 -6.90 -4.98 4.48
CA ASN A 68 -8.17 -5.06 3.77
C ASN A 68 -8.70 -3.70 3.26
N ILE A 69 -7.95 -2.64 3.45
CA ILE A 69 -8.34 -1.29 3.01
C ILE A 69 -7.27 -0.71 2.08
N CYS A 70 -6.28 0.00 2.59
CA CYS A 70 -5.29 0.69 1.75
C CYS A 70 -4.44 -0.27 0.93
N VAL A 71 -3.98 -1.37 1.52
CA VAL A 71 -3.19 -2.39 0.81
C VAL A 71 -4.04 -3.04 -0.27
N MET A 72 -5.24 -3.52 0.05
CA MET A 72 -6.15 -4.16 -0.91
C MET A 72 -6.45 -3.24 -2.10
N HIS A 73 -6.84 -1.99 -1.86
CA HIS A 73 -7.21 -1.07 -2.93
C HIS A 73 -6.01 -0.67 -3.79
N THR A 74 -4.84 -0.53 -3.17
CA THR A 74 -3.60 -0.25 -3.92
C THR A 74 -3.18 -1.45 -4.79
N LEU A 75 -3.35 -2.69 -4.29
CA LEU A 75 -3.12 -3.90 -5.10
C LEU A 75 -4.09 -4.00 -6.28
N ALA A 76 -5.37 -3.67 -6.06
CA ALA A 76 -6.35 -3.58 -7.14
C ALA A 76 -5.94 -2.52 -8.18
N GLY A 77 -5.54 -1.33 -7.71
CA GLY A 77 -5.04 -0.26 -8.56
C GLY A 77 -3.81 -0.66 -9.39
N ALA A 78 -2.89 -1.39 -8.78
CA ALA A 78 -1.71 -1.96 -9.43
C ALA A 78 -2.09 -3.00 -10.51
N TYR A 79 -2.96 -3.94 -10.16
CA TYR A 79 -3.47 -4.98 -11.05
C TYR A 79 -4.14 -4.39 -12.30
N PHE A 80 -5.00 -3.39 -12.13
CA PHE A 80 -5.69 -2.73 -13.24
C PHE A 80 -4.74 -1.98 -14.18
N ARG A 81 -3.53 -1.66 -13.73
CA ARG A 81 -2.48 -0.99 -14.51
C ARG A 81 -1.43 -1.94 -15.07
N GLY A 82 -1.57 -3.24 -14.80
CA GLY A 82 -0.68 -4.29 -15.31
C GLY A 82 0.61 -4.49 -14.51
N TYR A 83 0.70 -3.96 -13.30
CA TYR A 83 1.82 -4.28 -12.40
C TYR A 83 1.67 -5.67 -11.81
N ARG A 84 2.78 -6.39 -11.68
CA ARG A 84 2.87 -7.57 -10.82
C ARG A 84 3.02 -7.13 -9.37
N THR A 85 2.42 -7.89 -8.46
CA THR A 85 2.44 -7.53 -7.05
C THR A 85 2.91 -8.68 -6.18
N ILE A 86 3.68 -8.33 -5.15
CA ILE A 86 4.14 -9.20 -4.08
C ILE A 86 3.73 -8.53 -2.76
N VAL A 87 3.23 -9.30 -1.83
CA VAL A 87 2.92 -8.82 -0.47
C VAL A 87 3.74 -9.62 0.53
N ALA A 88 4.44 -8.92 1.40
CA ALA A 88 5.08 -9.51 2.58
C ALA A 88 4.00 -9.69 3.67
N ALA A 89 3.60 -10.93 3.94
CA ALA A 89 2.45 -11.23 4.81
C ALA A 89 2.58 -10.59 6.20
N GLU A 90 3.74 -10.74 6.83
CA GLU A 90 4.01 -10.24 8.18
C GLU A 90 4.27 -8.73 8.23
N ALA A 91 4.45 -8.09 7.06
CA ALA A 91 4.58 -6.65 6.94
C ALA A 91 3.26 -5.95 6.57
N THR A 92 2.14 -6.65 6.70
CA THR A 92 0.79 -6.08 6.59
C THR A 92 -0.03 -6.43 7.82
N ALA A 93 -0.97 -5.58 8.18
CA ALA A 93 -1.87 -5.81 9.31
C ALA A 93 -3.25 -5.25 9.02
N THR A 94 -4.29 -5.98 9.45
CA THR A 94 -5.66 -5.47 9.46
C THR A 94 -6.13 -5.31 10.90
N PHE A 95 -6.79 -4.19 11.18
CA PHE A 95 -7.32 -3.87 12.51
C PHE A 95 -8.68 -3.16 12.46
N LEU A 96 -9.08 -2.65 11.31
CA LEU A 96 -10.37 -1.96 11.14
C LEU A 96 -11.43 -2.85 10.50
N VAL A 97 -11.07 -3.58 9.46
CA VAL A 97 -12.03 -4.31 8.63
C VAL A 97 -11.47 -5.68 8.22
N GLY A 98 -12.30 -6.70 8.39
CA GLY A 98 -12.07 -8.02 7.83
C GLY A 98 -11.05 -8.86 8.60
N ASP A 99 -10.68 -9.97 8.00
CA ASP A 99 -9.76 -10.97 8.52
C ASP A 99 -8.45 -10.98 7.71
N GLN A 100 -7.32 -11.13 8.41
CA GLN A 100 -5.99 -11.06 7.80
C GLN A 100 -5.76 -12.19 6.78
N GLU A 101 -6.05 -13.42 7.14
CA GLU A 101 -5.81 -14.57 6.26
C GLU A 101 -6.72 -14.54 5.04
N ALA A 102 -7.99 -14.20 5.25
CA ALA A 102 -8.95 -14.05 4.17
C ALA A 102 -8.55 -12.92 3.20
N GLY A 103 -8.05 -11.81 3.71
CA GLY A 103 -7.53 -10.70 2.91
C GLY A 103 -6.35 -11.11 2.04
N LEU A 104 -5.35 -11.76 2.63
CA LEU A 104 -4.18 -12.26 1.91
C LEU A 104 -4.57 -13.29 0.83
N ALA A 105 -5.47 -14.22 1.14
CA ALA A 105 -5.99 -15.19 0.18
C ALA A 105 -6.75 -14.51 -0.97
N TYR A 106 -7.50 -13.44 -0.69
CA TYR A 106 -8.20 -12.65 -1.69
C TYR A 106 -7.22 -12.03 -2.70
N PHE A 107 -6.11 -11.49 -2.25
CA PHE A 107 -5.09 -10.88 -3.11
C PHE A 107 -4.54 -11.86 -4.14
N THR A 108 -4.21 -13.07 -3.70
CA THR A 108 -3.74 -14.12 -4.60
C THR A 108 -4.80 -14.52 -5.62
N ARG A 109 -6.05 -14.66 -5.18
CA ARG A 109 -7.14 -15.13 -6.05
C ARG A 109 -7.65 -14.09 -7.04
N CYS A 110 -7.66 -12.82 -6.65
CA CYS A 110 -8.29 -11.75 -7.44
C CYS A 110 -7.29 -10.88 -8.18
N PHE A 111 -6.07 -10.73 -7.68
CA PHE A 111 -5.07 -9.82 -8.25
C PHE A 111 -3.79 -10.55 -8.70
N ASP A 112 -3.76 -11.88 -8.63
CA ASP A 112 -2.56 -12.68 -8.90
C ASP A 112 -1.35 -12.22 -8.06
N THR A 113 -1.62 -11.68 -6.87
CA THR A 113 -0.58 -11.22 -5.94
C THR A 113 0.14 -12.41 -5.33
N ARG A 114 1.46 -12.39 -5.40
CA ARG A 114 2.29 -13.36 -4.69
C ARG A 114 2.41 -12.96 -3.22
N VAL A 115 1.85 -13.74 -2.32
CA VAL A 115 1.98 -13.56 -0.86
C VAL A 115 3.16 -14.40 -0.38
N VAL A 116 4.12 -13.75 0.26
CA VAL A 116 5.38 -14.35 0.72
C VAL A 116 5.73 -13.90 2.13
N SER A 117 6.76 -14.49 2.74
CA SER A 117 7.31 -14.03 4.01
C SER A 117 8.18 -12.78 3.83
N VAL A 118 8.41 -12.05 4.92
CA VAL A 118 9.41 -10.96 4.94
C VAL A 118 10.80 -11.49 4.60
N GLU A 119 11.16 -12.69 5.07
CA GLU A 119 12.46 -13.32 4.76
C GLU A 119 12.65 -13.54 3.25
N GLU A 120 11.62 -14.02 2.56
CA GLU A 120 11.67 -14.18 1.09
C GLU A 120 11.84 -12.82 0.40
N VAL A 121 11.13 -11.77 0.85
CA VAL A 121 11.28 -10.43 0.28
C VAL A 121 12.70 -9.92 0.45
N LEU A 122 13.28 -10.06 1.63
CA LEU A 122 14.68 -9.65 1.88
C LEU A 122 15.65 -10.41 0.96
N GLY A 123 15.37 -11.67 0.66
CA GLY A 123 16.13 -12.47 -0.30
C GLY A 123 16.17 -11.92 -1.72
N PHE A 124 15.15 -11.16 -2.15
CA PHE A 124 15.14 -10.54 -3.48
C PHE A 124 16.15 -9.40 -3.63
N PHE A 125 16.57 -8.80 -2.52
CA PHE A 125 17.49 -7.66 -2.46
C PHE A 125 18.88 -8.02 -1.93
N ALA A 126 19.09 -9.29 -1.62
CA ALA A 126 20.36 -9.77 -1.09
C ALA A 126 21.44 -9.92 -2.17
#